data_8a358ce4b7575ef71c6d09e0c3fa8e65
#
_entry.id   8a358ce4b7575ef71c6d09e0c3fa8e65
#
_cell.length_a   1.000
_cell.length_b   1.000
_cell.length_c   1.000
_cell.angle_alpha   90.00
_cell.angle_beta   90.00
_cell.angle_gamma   90.00
#
_symmetry.space_group_name_H-M   'P 1'
#
loop_
_entity.id
_entity.type
_entity.pdbx_description
1 polymer ?
#
loop_
_entity_poly.entity_id
_entity_poly.type
_entity_poly.pdbx_seq_one_letter_code
_entity_poly.pdbx_strand_id
1 'polypeptide(L)'
;MKKISLTLLGGLIAAAALATVTSASPRDVTLNLVAYSTPREAYKTIIPAFQKTPAGKGVNFTQSYGPSGDQSRAVLNGLPADVVEFSLAPDVTTLVNAGLVSKGWNRGPTKGMVTDSVAVFVVRDGNPKHIKNWNDLIKPGVQVLTPNPFTSGGAQWNIMAAYGAQRKDGKTDKAARDYVLKLFKNVVVQDKSARDALQTFVSGKGDVLLTYENEAILAKKQGQPVQYVIPRNTILIENPVAIVSKTKNIAAAKAFVTYLRSPAAQELFGQTGYRPVLKSVAAKFKYPSRPGLFTIDAKFIGGWDQVESKWFDPKKGIMVDIERQVGGSTG
;
A
#
# COMPACT_ATOMS: atom_id res chain seq x y z
N MET A 1 -3.51 -94.46 -41.63
CA MET A 1 -2.43 -93.49 -41.42
C MET A 1 -3.04 -92.08 -41.48
N LYS A 2 -3.40 -91.54 -40.32
CA LYS A 2 -4.04 -90.18 -40.23
C LYS A 2 -3.02 -89.21 -39.61
N LYS A 3 -2.70 -88.16 -40.33
CA LYS A 3 -1.83 -87.06 -39.84
C LYS A 3 -2.64 -86.14 -38.97
N ILE A 4 -2.19 -85.92 -37.79
CA ILE A 4 -2.76 -84.95 -36.87
C ILE A 4 -1.91 -83.67 -36.98
N SER A 5 -2.54 -82.54 -37.43
CA SER A 5 -1.91 -81.21 -37.46
C SER A 5 -2.14 -80.54 -36.13
N LEU A 6 -1.08 -80.12 -35.50
CA LEU A 6 -1.13 -79.33 -34.23
C LEU A 6 -1.04 -77.83 -34.57
N THR A 7 -2.12 -77.07 -34.25
CA THR A 7 -2.16 -75.66 -34.46
C THR A 7 -1.70 -75.00 -33.18
N LEU A 8 -0.58 -74.22 -33.19
CA LEU A 8 -0.14 -73.37 -32.10
C LEU A 8 -0.90 -72.07 -32.13
N LEU A 9 -1.63 -71.81 -31.07
CA LEU A 9 -2.30 -70.51 -30.81
C LEU A 9 -1.31 -69.60 -30.03
N GLY A 10 -0.73 -68.62 -30.70
CA GLY A 10 0.15 -67.64 -30.09
C GLY A 10 -0.69 -66.53 -29.39
N GLY A 11 -0.67 -66.55 -28.07
CA GLY A 11 -1.30 -65.41 -27.28
C GLY A 11 -0.38 -64.23 -27.21
N LEU A 12 -0.80 -63.08 -27.78
CA LEU A 12 -0.15 -61.81 -27.58
C LEU A 12 -0.61 -61.23 -26.21
N ILE A 13 0.33 -61.18 -25.25
CA ILE A 13 0.14 -60.43 -23.97
C ILE A 13 0.52 -58.98 -24.25
N ALA A 14 -0.48 -58.09 -24.36
CA ALA A 14 -0.26 -56.66 -24.41
C ALA A 14 0.03 -56.16 -22.98
N ALA A 15 1.27 -55.84 -22.66
CA ALA A 15 1.66 -55.17 -21.44
C ALA A 15 1.26 -53.70 -21.51
N ALA A 16 0.16 -53.32 -20.85
CA ALA A 16 -0.20 -51.92 -20.66
C ALA A 16 0.73 -51.30 -19.62
N ALA A 17 1.68 -50.48 -20.10
CA ALA A 17 2.51 -49.65 -19.24
C ALA A 17 1.64 -48.52 -18.64
N LEU A 18 1.21 -48.67 -17.39
CA LEU A 18 0.67 -47.54 -16.61
C LEU A 18 1.80 -46.53 -16.36
N ALA A 19 1.82 -45.47 -17.13
CA ALA A 19 2.63 -44.30 -16.81
C ALA A 19 2.08 -43.68 -15.52
N THR A 20 2.71 -43.97 -14.39
CA THR A 20 2.50 -43.25 -13.15
C THR A 20 2.97 -41.80 -13.34
N VAL A 21 2.03 -40.87 -13.54
CA VAL A 21 2.31 -39.47 -13.46
C VAL A 21 2.68 -39.20 -12.01
N THR A 22 3.96 -39.22 -11.69
CA THR A 22 4.47 -38.72 -10.42
C THR A 22 4.22 -37.23 -10.40
N SER A 23 3.14 -36.79 -9.74
CA SER A 23 2.95 -35.40 -9.36
C SER A 23 4.14 -35.02 -8.50
N ALA A 24 5.08 -34.25 -9.06
CA ALA A 24 6.15 -33.67 -8.28
C ALA A 24 5.51 -32.90 -7.11
N SER A 25 5.87 -33.26 -5.88
CA SER A 25 5.47 -32.49 -4.71
C SER A 25 5.81 -31.02 -4.95
N PRO A 26 4.92 -30.09 -4.65
CA PRO A 26 5.23 -28.67 -4.77
C PRO A 26 6.53 -28.40 -3.99
N ARG A 27 7.58 -27.94 -4.67
CA ARG A 27 8.79 -27.51 -3.97
C ARG A 27 8.39 -26.37 -3.06
N ASP A 28 8.71 -26.47 -1.78
CA ASP A 28 8.52 -25.35 -0.84
C ASP A 28 9.25 -24.12 -1.38
N VAL A 29 8.48 -23.11 -1.72
CA VAL A 29 8.95 -21.84 -2.27
C VAL A 29 8.80 -20.78 -1.19
N THR A 30 9.85 -20.01 -0.92
CA THR A 30 9.75 -18.85 -0.04
C THR A 30 9.74 -17.56 -0.87
N LEU A 31 8.68 -16.77 -0.73
CA LEU A 31 8.57 -15.43 -1.30
C LEU A 31 9.00 -14.38 -0.26
N ASN A 32 9.83 -13.46 -0.68
CA ASN A 32 10.22 -12.30 0.11
C ASN A 32 9.27 -11.14 -0.21
N LEU A 33 8.35 -10.85 0.70
CA LEU A 33 7.44 -9.70 0.63
C LEU A 33 8.08 -8.51 1.32
N VAL A 34 8.35 -7.44 0.57
CA VAL A 34 8.82 -6.17 1.12
C VAL A 34 7.72 -5.14 0.94
N ALA A 35 7.18 -4.62 2.05
CA ALA A 35 6.01 -3.76 2.01
C ALA A 35 6.14 -2.54 2.92
N TYR A 36 5.35 -1.51 2.63
CA TYR A 36 5.22 -0.39 3.56
C TYR A 36 4.52 -0.83 4.87
N SER A 37 4.49 0.04 5.89
CA SER A 37 4.18 -0.38 7.26
C SER A 37 2.73 -0.80 7.49
N THR A 38 1.77 -0.20 6.77
CA THR A 38 0.35 -0.30 7.13
C THR A 38 -0.34 -1.62 6.75
N PRO A 39 0.01 -2.35 5.65
CA PRO A 39 -0.68 -3.58 5.27
C PRO A 39 -0.32 -4.80 6.12
N ARG A 40 0.62 -4.68 7.06
CA ARG A 40 1.03 -5.81 7.94
C ARG A 40 -0.16 -6.58 8.52
N GLU A 41 -1.18 -5.87 9.01
CA GLU A 41 -2.34 -6.54 9.63
C GLU A 41 -3.21 -7.27 8.61
N ALA A 42 -3.35 -6.73 7.39
CA ALA A 42 -4.06 -7.39 6.31
C ALA A 42 -3.34 -8.68 5.89
N TYR A 43 -2.02 -8.65 5.78
CA TYR A 43 -1.24 -9.82 5.39
C TYR A 43 -1.24 -10.95 6.41
N LYS A 44 -1.51 -10.69 7.69
CA LYS A 44 -1.74 -11.75 8.70
C LYS A 44 -2.91 -12.68 8.33
N THR A 45 -3.88 -12.19 7.58
CA THR A 45 -5.03 -12.98 7.11
C THR A 45 -4.91 -13.39 5.65
N ILE A 46 -4.38 -12.53 4.80
CA ILE A 46 -4.27 -12.75 3.36
C ILE A 46 -3.28 -13.86 3.02
N ILE A 47 -2.09 -13.89 3.66
CA ILE A 47 -1.08 -14.92 3.41
C ILE A 47 -1.62 -16.32 3.75
N PRO A 48 -2.16 -16.58 4.96
CA PRO A 48 -2.76 -17.89 5.25
C PRO A 48 -3.93 -18.25 4.33
N ALA A 49 -4.72 -17.28 3.88
CA ALA A 49 -5.80 -17.52 2.93
C ALA A 49 -5.26 -17.91 1.53
N PHE A 50 -4.20 -17.24 1.07
CA PHE A 50 -3.51 -17.62 -0.17
C PHE A 50 -2.94 -19.03 -0.09
N GLN A 51 -2.26 -19.37 1.01
CA GLN A 51 -1.64 -20.70 1.23
C GLN A 51 -2.65 -21.85 1.19
N LYS A 52 -3.94 -21.59 1.45
CA LYS A 52 -5.02 -22.58 1.33
C LYS A 52 -5.47 -22.79 -0.12
N THR A 53 -5.09 -21.93 -1.05
CA THR A 53 -5.41 -22.07 -2.48
C THR A 53 -4.48 -23.10 -3.15
N PRO A 54 -4.89 -23.74 -4.25
CA PRO A 54 -4.00 -24.63 -5.02
C PRO A 54 -2.70 -23.93 -5.45
N ALA A 55 -2.75 -22.64 -5.81
CA ALA A 55 -1.59 -21.86 -6.25
C ALA A 55 -0.67 -21.41 -5.10
N GLY A 56 -1.19 -21.38 -3.89
CA GLY A 56 -0.44 -20.98 -2.69
C GLY A 56 0.08 -22.15 -1.85
N LYS A 57 -0.32 -23.38 -2.18
CA LYS A 57 0.15 -24.57 -1.47
C LYS A 57 1.67 -24.72 -1.59
N GLY A 58 2.38 -24.84 -0.45
CA GLY A 58 3.84 -24.91 -0.40
C GLY A 58 4.56 -23.57 -0.61
N VAL A 59 3.84 -22.44 -0.62
CA VAL A 59 4.44 -21.10 -0.68
C VAL A 59 4.56 -20.53 0.73
N ASN A 60 5.79 -20.32 1.18
CA ASN A 60 6.13 -19.67 2.43
C ASN A 60 6.47 -18.17 2.19
N PHE A 61 6.53 -17.39 3.26
CA PHE A 61 6.82 -15.95 3.16
C PHE A 61 7.83 -15.51 4.21
N THR A 62 8.83 -14.74 3.78
CA THR A 62 9.49 -13.77 4.64
C THR A 62 8.83 -12.41 4.42
N GLN A 63 8.77 -11.58 5.45
CA GLN A 63 8.04 -10.32 5.39
C GLN A 63 8.88 -9.20 6.01
N SER A 64 9.08 -8.11 5.27
CA SER A 64 9.72 -6.89 5.74
C SER A 64 8.74 -5.72 5.64
N TYR A 65 8.55 -4.98 6.73
CA TYR A 65 7.64 -3.84 6.81
C TYR A 65 8.34 -2.63 7.40
N GLY A 66 8.19 -1.48 6.77
CA GLY A 66 8.81 -0.23 7.20
C GLY A 66 8.27 1.00 6.48
N PRO A 67 8.91 2.16 6.62
CA PRO A 67 8.57 3.32 5.82
C PRO A 67 8.72 3.02 4.32
N SER A 68 7.78 3.48 3.49
CA SER A 68 7.70 3.08 2.08
C SER A 68 8.96 3.43 1.27
N GLY A 69 9.43 4.67 1.40
CA GLY A 69 10.65 5.11 0.74
C GLY A 69 11.90 4.37 1.23
N ASP A 70 12.00 4.06 2.55
CA ASP A 70 13.10 3.27 3.09
C ASP A 70 13.08 1.84 2.55
N GLN A 71 11.91 1.20 2.47
CA GLN A 71 11.77 -0.14 1.90
C GLN A 71 12.14 -0.17 0.42
N SER A 72 11.73 0.83 -0.36
CA SER A 72 12.14 0.96 -1.77
C SER A 72 13.67 1.09 -1.90
N ARG A 73 14.28 1.97 -1.11
CA ARG A 73 15.75 2.12 -1.06
C ARG A 73 16.46 0.85 -0.60
N ALA A 74 15.91 0.14 0.38
CA ALA A 74 16.49 -1.11 0.84
C ALA A 74 16.51 -2.18 -0.27
N VAL A 75 15.43 -2.32 -1.04
CA VAL A 75 15.38 -3.22 -2.21
C VAL A 75 16.36 -2.75 -3.29
N LEU A 76 16.43 -1.45 -3.56
CA LEU A 76 17.41 -0.88 -4.49
C LEU A 76 18.86 -1.24 -4.08
N ASN A 77 19.15 -1.25 -2.79
CA ASN A 77 20.45 -1.57 -2.21
C ASN A 77 20.66 -3.06 -1.92
N GLY A 78 19.80 -3.93 -2.42
CA GLY A 78 20.01 -5.38 -2.40
C GLY A 78 19.23 -6.17 -1.36
N LEU A 79 18.28 -5.57 -0.62
CA LEU A 79 17.36 -6.35 0.22
C LEU A 79 16.60 -7.36 -0.68
N PRO A 80 16.68 -8.68 -0.40
CA PRO A 80 15.95 -9.68 -1.18
C PRO A 80 14.46 -9.40 -1.19
N ALA A 81 13.87 -9.33 -2.39
CA ALA A 81 12.44 -9.14 -2.59
C ALA A 81 11.97 -9.90 -3.83
N ASP A 82 10.84 -10.57 -3.73
CA ASP A 82 10.12 -11.18 -4.84
C ASP A 82 8.89 -10.35 -5.21
N VAL A 83 8.20 -9.82 -4.20
CA VAL A 83 7.04 -8.94 -4.32
C VAL A 83 7.25 -7.71 -3.46
N VAL A 84 7.00 -6.54 -4.03
CA VAL A 84 7.02 -5.25 -3.32
C VAL A 84 5.63 -4.64 -3.31
N GLU A 85 5.21 -4.10 -2.16
CA GLU A 85 3.99 -3.29 -2.02
C GLU A 85 4.33 -1.99 -1.29
N PHE A 86 4.16 -0.88 -1.99
CA PHE A 86 4.54 0.43 -1.45
C PHE A 86 3.34 1.36 -1.27
N SER A 87 3.57 2.44 -0.55
CA SER A 87 2.60 3.51 -0.39
C SER A 87 2.37 4.29 -1.67
N LEU A 88 3.41 4.44 -2.49
CA LEU A 88 3.48 5.35 -3.63
C LEU A 88 3.89 4.63 -4.91
N ALA A 89 3.33 5.04 -6.05
CA ALA A 89 3.85 4.65 -7.36
C ALA A 89 5.30 5.09 -7.61
N PRO A 90 5.78 6.27 -7.19
CA PRO A 90 7.20 6.67 -7.26
C PRO A 90 8.18 5.68 -6.63
N ASP A 91 7.83 5.05 -5.49
CA ASP A 91 8.68 4.05 -4.85
C ASP A 91 8.87 2.81 -5.74
N VAL A 92 7.84 2.41 -6.50
CA VAL A 92 7.96 1.36 -7.53
C VAL A 92 8.76 1.87 -8.73
N THR A 93 8.53 3.12 -9.16
CA THR A 93 9.23 3.74 -10.30
C THR A 93 10.75 3.81 -10.06
N THR A 94 11.18 4.05 -8.83
CA THR A 94 12.60 3.97 -8.43
C THR A 94 13.19 2.60 -8.78
N LEU A 95 12.48 1.51 -8.48
CA LEU A 95 12.92 0.16 -8.83
C LEU A 95 12.82 -0.13 -10.33
N VAL A 96 11.86 0.46 -11.04
CA VAL A 96 11.76 0.37 -12.50
C VAL A 96 12.98 1.03 -13.15
N ASN A 97 13.37 2.21 -12.69
CA ASN A 97 14.52 2.94 -13.21
C ASN A 97 15.85 2.18 -12.99
N ALA A 98 15.93 1.40 -11.92
CA ALA A 98 17.04 0.50 -11.63
C ALA A 98 16.96 -0.85 -12.36
N GLY A 99 15.94 -1.11 -13.17
CA GLY A 99 15.74 -2.38 -13.86
C GLY A 99 15.33 -3.56 -12.95
N LEU A 100 14.95 -3.27 -11.70
CA LEU A 100 14.51 -4.28 -10.72
C LEU A 100 13.02 -4.63 -10.86
N VAL A 101 12.22 -3.75 -11.43
CA VAL A 101 10.80 -3.96 -11.71
C VAL A 101 10.53 -3.66 -13.19
N SER A 102 9.64 -4.42 -13.81
CA SER A 102 9.27 -4.23 -15.22
C SER A 102 8.59 -2.87 -15.44
N LYS A 103 8.91 -2.17 -16.55
CA LYS A 103 8.19 -0.96 -17.01
C LYS A 103 6.69 -1.16 -17.20
N GLY A 104 6.26 -2.42 -17.34
CA GLY A 104 4.85 -2.78 -17.49
C GLY A 104 4.14 -3.15 -16.19
N TRP A 105 4.71 -2.88 -15.02
CA TRP A 105 4.15 -3.28 -13.72
C TRP A 105 2.72 -2.77 -13.47
N ASN A 106 2.40 -1.60 -14.02
CA ASN A 106 1.11 -0.93 -13.86
C ASN A 106 0.12 -1.19 -15.02
N ARG A 107 0.41 -2.17 -15.88
CA ARG A 107 -0.53 -2.58 -16.93
C ARG A 107 -1.68 -3.39 -16.33
N GLY A 108 -2.87 -3.20 -16.87
CA GLY A 108 -4.08 -3.91 -16.44
C GLY A 108 -5.11 -3.01 -15.77
N PRO A 109 -6.26 -3.57 -15.39
CA PRO A 109 -7.45 -2.80 -15.01
C PRO A 109 -7.28 -1.99 -13.72
N THR A 110 -6.43 -2.43 -12.79
CA THR A 110 -6.15 -1.71 -11.54
C THR A 110 -4.93 -0.80 -11.63
N LYS A 111 -4.31 -0.66 -12.82
CA LYS A 111 -3.08 0.14 -13.03
C LYS A 111 -1.97 -0.19 -12.02
N GLY A 112 -1.83 -1.47 -11.65
CA GLY A 112 -0.84 -1.91 -10.68
C GLY A 112 -1.24 -1.74 -9.21
N MET A 113 -2.36 -1.09 -8.93
CA MET A 113 -2.83 -0.88 -7.55
C MET A 113 -3.44 -2.16 -6.96
N VAL A 114 -3.34 -2.28 -5.66
CA VAL A 114 -3.86 -3.41 -4.88
C VAL A 114 -4.83 -2.98 -3.79
N THR A 115 -4.67 -1.79 -3.24
CA THR A 115 -5.59 -1.20 -2.26
C THR A 115 -5.73 0.29 -2.50
N ASP A 116 -6.87 0.83 -2.07
CA ASP A 116 -7.13 2.25 -1.97
C ASP A 116 -7.38 2.64 -0.50
N SER A 117 -7.21 3.93 -0.20
CA SER A 117 -7.57 4.56 1.06
C SER A 117 -7.88 6.04 0.83
N VAL A 118 -8.12 6.80 1.88
CA VAL A 118 -8.20 8.27 1.82
C VAL A 118 -7.45 8.87 3.01
N ALA A 119 -6.95 10.09 2.85
CA ALA A 119 -6.37 10.83 3.96
C ALA A 119 -7.45 11.31 4.93
N VAL A 120 -7.22 11.09 6.23
CA VAL A 120 -8.17 11.40 7.31
C VAL A 120 -7.45 12.07 8.49
N PHE A 121 -8.23 12.63 9.41
CA PHE A 121 -7.79 13.14 10.70
C PHE A 121 -8.21 12.16 11.79
N VAL A 122 -7.28 11.47 12.43
CA VAL A 122 -7.55 10.74 13.66
C VAL A 122 -7.48 11.73 14.82
N VAL A 123 -8.50 11.73 15.63
CA VAL A 123 -8.64 12.67 16.79
C VAL A 123 -8.89 11.86 18.07
N ARG A 124 -8.65 12.48 19.20
CA ARG A 124 -8.98 11.92 20.51
C ARG A 124 -10.46 11.60 20.61
N ASP A 125 -10.84 10.66 21.44
CA ASP A 125 -12.25 10.38 21.71
C ASP A 125 -12.97 11.63 22.19
N GLY A 126 -14.23 11.82 21.73
CA GLY A 126 -15.00 13.03 21.94
C GLY A 126 -14.52 14.26 21.16
N ASN A 127 -13.41 14.19 20.42
CA ASN A 127 -12.86 15.29 19.60
C ASN A 127 -12.77 16.64 20.35
N PRO A 128 -12.03 16.72 21.46
CA PRO A 128 -12.02 17.89 22.35
C PRO A 128 -11.53 19.19 21.69
N LYS A 129 -10.76 19.09 20.60
CA LYS A 129 -10.31 20.25 19.80
C LYS A 129 -11.28 20.63 18.68
N HIS A 130 -12.42 19.95 18.58
CA HIS A 130 -13.46 20.19 17.55
C HIS A 130 -12.90 20.21 16.12
N ILE A 131 -11.97 19.30 15.80
CA ILE A 131 -11.35 19.17 14.48
C ILE A 131 -12.38 18.62 13.49
N LYS A 132 -12.73 19.41 12.46
CA LYS A 132 -13.73 19.04 11.45
C LYS A 132 -13.22 19.20 10.02
N ASN A 133 -12.28 20.11 9.81
CA ASN A 133 -11.77 20.45 8.48
C ASN A 133 -10.31 20.89 8.52
N TRP A 134 -9.71 21.12 7.37
CA TRP A 134 -8.31 21.49 7.23
C TRP A 134 -7.95 22.78 8.00
N ASN A 135 -8.84 23.78 8.05
CA ASN A 135 -8.55 25.02 8.74
C ASN A 135 -8.41 24.85 10.26
N ASP A 136 -8.99 23.81 10.83
CA ASP A 136 -8.85 23.54 12.25
C ASP A 136 -7.44 23.08 12.63
N LEU A 137 -6.70 22.47 11.68
CA LEU A 137 -5.34 21.98 11.91
C LEU A 137 -4.28 23.07 12.03
N ILE A 138 -4.59 24.30 11.55
CA ILE A 138 -3.68 25.45 11.61
C ILE A 138 -4.05 26.44 12.71
N LYS A 139 -5.01 26.11 13.57
CA LYS A 139 -5.37 26.93 14.74
C LYS A 139 -4.25 26.90 15.79
N PRO A 140 -4.01 28.02 16.49
CA PRO A 140 -3.04 28.04 17.59
C PRO A 140 -3.36 26.99 18.65
N GLY A 141 -2.34 26.30 19.15
CA GLY A 141 -2.46 25.29 20.20
C GLY A 141 -3.03 23.93 19.75
N VAL A 142 -3.21 23.72 18.46
CA VAL A 142 -3.49 22.38 17.90
C VAL A 142 -2.17 21.69 17.58
N GLN A 143 -1.96 20.51 18.18
CA GLN A 143 -0.78 19.68 17.97
C GLN A 143 -1.06 18.59 16.94
N VAL A 144 -0.40 18.68 15.80
CA VAL A 144 -0.56 17.76 14.67
C VAL A 144 0.55 16.74 14.66
N LEU A 145 0.22 15.46 14.37
CA LEU A 145 1.18 14.41 14.02
C LEU A 145 1.03 14.06 12.54
N THR A 146 2.14 13.82 11.89
CA THR A 146 2.21 13.22 10.54
C THR A 146 3.57 12.55 10.41
N PRO A 147 3.72 11.47 9.61
CA PRO A 147 5.05 10.92 9.41
C PRO A 147 5.95 11.89 8.62
N ASN A 148 7.25 11.60 8.60
CA ASN A 148 8.24 12.37 7.86
C ASN A 148 8.13 12.10 6.33
N PRO A 149 8.05 13.14 5.47
CA PRO A 149 7.85 12.96 4.02
C PRO A 149 9.05 12.39 3.26
N PHE A 150 10.24 12.41 3.85
CA PHE A 150 11.45 11.87 3.22
C PHE A 150 11.69 10.37 3.50
N THR A 151 10.91 9.79 4.41
CA THR A 151 10.91 8.35 4.70
C THR A 151 9.59 7.68 4.37
N SER A 152 8.47 8.37 4.62
CA SER A 152 7.12 7.82 4.56
C SER A 152 6.33 8.32 3.35
N GLY A 153 5.94 7.42 2.47
CA GLY A 153 4.98 7.75 1.41
C GLY A 153 3.62 8.19 1.96
N GLY A 154 3.22 7.72 3.15
CA GLY A 154 2.01 8.20 3.83
C GLY A 154 2.05 9.69 4.14
N ALA A 155 3.22 10.22 4.51
CA ALA A 155 3.38 11.65 4.71
C ALA A 155 3.23 12.45 3.41
N GLN A 156 3.75 11.93 2.30
CA GLN A 156 3.58 12.56 0.99
C GLN A 156 2.10 12.64 0.60
N TRP A 157 1.33 11.57 0.82
CA TRP A 157 -0.11 11.58 0.65
C TRP A 157 -0.80 12.64 1.54
N ASN A 158 -0.41 12.74 2.81
CA ASN A 158 -0.97 13.72 3.75
C ASN A 158 -0.71 15.15 3.29
N ILE A 159 0.49 15.44 2.79
CA ILE A 159 0.87 16.76 2.27
C ILE A 159 0.07 17.07 1.00
N MET A 160 -0.04 16.11 0.08
CA MET A 160 -0.82 16.30 -1.14
C MET A 160 -2.32 16.40 -0.85
N ALA A 161 -2.82 15.74 0.19
CA ALA A 161 -4.20 15.92 0.66
C ALA A 161 -4.42 17.35 1.19
N ALA A 162 -3.50 17.87 2.00
CA ALA A 162 -3.54 19.22 2.55
C ALA A 162 -3.49 20.28 1.45
N TYR A 163 -2.48 20.20 0.59
CA TYR A 163 -2.32 21.11 -0.54
C TYR A 163 -3.50 21.03 -1.51
N GLY A 164 -3.87 19.83 -1.93
CA GLY A 164 -4.94 19.60 -2.89
C GLY A 164 -6.30 20.05 -2.39
N ALA A 165 -6.57 19.92 -1.10
CA ALA A 165 -7.80 20.44 -0.49
C ALA A 165 -7.91 21.97 -0.65
N GLN A 166 -6.82 22.72 -0.40
CA GLN A 166 -6.78 24.15 -0.58
C GLN A 166 -6.97 24.54 -2.06
N ARG A 167 -6.33 23.81 -2.97
CA ARG A 167 -6.49 24.03 -4.41
C ARG A 167 -7.93 23.79 -4.88
N LYS A 168 -8.55 22.74 -4.34
CA LYS A 168 -9.94 22.39 -4.63
C LYS A 168 -10.93 23.42 -4.08
N ASP A 169 -10.58 24.09 -2.99
CA ASP A 169 -11.31 25.22 -2.44
C ASP A 169 -11.03 26.55 -3.17
N GLY A 170 -10.37 26.52 -4.33
CA GLY A 170 -10.12 27.67 -5.19
C GLY A 170 -8.92 28.52 -4.78
N LYS A 171 -8.11 28.11 -3.81
CA LYS A 171 -6.91 28.85 -3.42
C LYS A 171 -5.85 28.81 -4.54
N THR A 172 -5.05 29.87 -4.63
CA THR A 172 -3.89 29.91 -5.53
C THR A 172 -2.83 28.88 -5.12
N ASP A 173 -1.91 28.52 -6.03
CA ASP A 173 -0.78 27.63 -5.71
C ASP A 173 0.02 28.16 -4.51
N LYS A 174 0.33 29.47 -4.50
CA LYS A 174 1.04 30.09 -3.37
C LYS A 174 0.27 29.96 -2.06
N ALA A 175 -1.01 30.30 -2.03
CA ALA A 175 -1.83 30.23 -0.81
C ALA A 175 -1.97 28.78 -0.29
N ALA A 176 -2.03 27.79 -1.18
CA ALA A 176 -2.07 26.39 -0.79
C ALA A 176 -0.72 25.89 -0.23
N ARG A 177 0.41 26.37 -0.76
CA ARG A 177 1.75 26.11 -0.18
C ARG A 177 1.93 26.80 1.18
N ASP A 178 1.51 28.04 1.29
CA ASP A 178 1.54 28.79 2.56
C ASP A 178 0.68 28.09 3.64
N TYR A 179 -0.42 27.44 3.23
CA TYR A 179 -1.22 26.61 4.13
C TYR A 179 -0.42 25.39 4.63
N VAL A 180 0.30 24.66 3.75
CA VAL A 180 1.13 23.52 4.16
C VAL A 180 2.21 23.97 5.15
N LEU A 181 2.86 25.10 4.92
CA LEU A 181 3.83 25.68 5.88
C LEU A 181 3.15 25.95 7.24
N LYS A 182 1.94 26.56 7.25
CA LYS A 182 1.20 26.80 8.49
C LYS A 182 0.84 25.51 9.21
N LEU A 183 0.45 24.47 8.46
CA LEU A 183 0.18 23.15 9.01
C LEU A 183 1.42 22.57 9.68
N PHE A 184 2.58 22.64 9.01
CA PHE A 184 3.83 22.11 9.53
C PHE A 184 4.36 22.86 10.77
N LYS A 185 4.01 24.13 10.93
CA LYS A 185 4.27 24.85 12.20
C LYS A 185 3.53 24.26 13.40
N ASN A 186 2.43 23.56 13.20
CA ASN A 186 1.67 22.86 14.22
C ASN A 186 2.05 21.36 14.33
N VAL A 187 2.92 20.85 13.45
CA VAL A 187 3.41 19.48 13.54
C VAL A 187 4.42 19.38 14.66
N VAL A 188 4.10 18.55 15.67
CA VAL A 188 4.94 18.38 16.86
C VAL A 188 5.75 17.09 16.84
N VAL A 189 5.35 16.09 16.03
CA VAL A 189 6.07 14.83 15.84
C VAL A 189 5.98 14.39 14.38
N GLN A 190 7.11 13.94 13.85
CA GLN A 190 7.25 13.35 12.52
C GLN A 190 7.92 11.98 12.64
N ASP A 191 7.11 10.95 12.80
CA ASP A 191 7.59 9.57 12.88
C ASP A 191 8.07 9.06 11.51
N LYS A 192 8.86 7.98 11.50
CA LYS A 192 9.39 7.42 10.26
C LYS A 192 8.33 6.82 9.34
N SER A 193 7.25 6.27 9.90
CA SER A 193 6.16 5.65 9.12
C SER A 193 4.78 6.04 9.62
N ALA A 194 3.73 5.79 8.80
CA ALA A 194 2.35 6.03 9.20
C ALA A 194 1.92 5.15 10.39
N ARG A 195 2.44 3.92 10.48
CA ARG A 195 2.17 3.02 11.61
C ARG A 195 2.83 3.53 12.90
N ASP A 196 4.07 4.02 12.84
CA ASP A 196 4.74 4.58 14.00
C ASP A 196 4.02 5.85 14.48
N ALA A 197 3.59 6.72 13.55
CA ALA A 197 2.80 7.92 13.87
C ALA A 197 1.48 7.57 14.56
N LEU A 198 0.80 6.49 14.14
CA LEU A 198 -0.39 6.01 14.85
C LEU A 198 -0.04 5.53 16.26
N GLN A 199 1.03 4.79 16.44
CA GLN A 199 1.47 4.33 17.78
C GLN A 199 1.82 5.51 18.70
N THR A 200 2.56 6.49 18.18
CA THR A 200 2.87 7.75 18.89
C THR A 200 1.59 8.49 19.28
N PHE A 201 0.63 8.58 18.37
CA PHE A 201 -0.66 9.20 18.64
C PHE A 201 -1.41 8.44 19.75
N VAL A 202 -1.64 7.14 19.63
CA VAL A 202 -2.39 6.37 20.64
C VAL A 202 -1.69 6.33 22.00
N SER A 203 -0.37 6.51 22.06
CA SER A 203 0.38 6.67 23.31
C SER A 203 0.18 8.03 24.01
N GLY A 204 -0.64 8.92 23.44
CA GLY A 204 -1.04 10.17 24.09
C GLY A 204 -0.41 11.46 23.51
N LYS A 205 0.41 11.39 22.46
CA LYS A 205 1.00 12.59 21.82
C LYS A 205 0.05 13.25 20.84
N GLY A 206 0.00 14.57 20.85
CA GLY A 206 -0.75 15.41 19.92
C GLY A 206 -2.27 15.36 20.06
N ASP A 207 -2.93 16.21 19.34
CA ASP A 207 -4.40 16.35 19.30
C ASP A 207 -5.01 15.68 18.09
N VAL A 208 -4.28 15.66 16.96
CA VAL A 208 -4.72 15.13 15.68
C VAL A 208 -3.58 14.48 14.92
N LEU A 209 -3.87 13.33 14.32
CA LEU A 209 -2.96 12.60 13.43
C LEU A 209 -3.50 12.65 12.00
N LEU A 210 -2.68 13.09 11.05
CA LEU A 210 -2.93 12.91 9.62
C LEU A 210 -2.46 11.52 9.20
N THR A 211 -3.37 10.71 8.65
CA THR A 211 -3.04 9.35 8.24
C THR A 211 -4.07 8.78 7.26
N TYR A 212 -3.95 7.49 6.98
CA TYR A 212 -4.89 6.72 6.16
C TYR A 212 -6.17 6.36 6.92
N GLU A 213 -7.30 6.24 6.20
CA GLU A 213 -8.56 5.75 6.76
C GLU A 213 -8.44 4.35 7.36
N ASN A 214 -7.70 3.44 6.71
CA ASN A 214 -7.48 2.08 7.23
C ASN A 214 -6.72 2.06 8.57
N GLU A 215 -5.79 3.00 8.82
CA GLU A 215 -5.12 3.11 10.11
C GLU A 215 -6.08 3.58 11.21
N ALA A 216 -6.96 4.53 10.90
CA ALA A 216 -8.01 4.99 11.80
C ALA A 216 -9.01 3.86 12.15
N ILE A 217 -9.43 3.10 11.15
CA ILE A 217 -10.32 1.95 11.32
C ILE A 217 -9.65 0.86 12.16
N LEU A 218 -8.37 0.60 11.90
CA LEU A 218 -7.59 -0.38 12.67
C LEU A 218 -7.50 0.01 14.14
N ALA A 219 -7.14 1.27 14.43
CA ALA A 219 -7.06 1.76 15.81
C ALA A 219 -8.39 1.58 16.56
N LYS A 220 -9.51 1.92 15.92
CA LYS A 220 -10.85 1.70 16.49
C LYS A 220 -11.15 0.22 16.73
N LYS A 221 -10.81 -0.66 15.80
CA LYS A 221 -10.99 -2.12 15.97
C LYS A 221 -10.15 -2.69 17.10
N GLN A 222 -9.00 -2.09 17.38
CA GLN A 222 -8.14 -2.43 18.51
C GLN A 222 -8.58 -1.81 19.84
N GLY A 223 -9.75 -1.15 19.87
CA GLY A 223 -10.31 -0.55 21.09
C GLY A 223 -9.59 0.73 21.53
N GLN A 224 -8.80 1.35 20.65
CA GLN A 224 -8.15 2.62 21.00
C GLN A 224 -9.19 3.74 21.16
N PRO A 225 -9.04 4.64 22.15
CA PRO A 225 -9.97 5.74 22.40
C PRO A 225 -9.77 6.87 21.38
N VAL A 226 -10.12 6.60 20.15
CA VAL A 226 -9.96 7.53 19.02
C VAL A 226 -11.21 7.58 18.16
N GLN A 227 -11.42 8.73 17.53
CA GLN A 227 -12.36 8.94 16.45
C GLN A 227 -11.61 9.37 15.20
N TYR A 228 -12.26 9.41 14.05
CA TYR A 228 -11.67 9.99 12.86
C TYR A 228 -12.67 10.84 12.09
N VAL A 229 -12.14 11.87 11.46
CA VAL A 229 -12.86 12.80 10.61
C VAL A 229 -12.30 12.64 9.19
N ILE A 230 -13.18 12.46 8.23
CA ILE A 230 -12.79 12.51 6.83
C ILE A 230 -13.16 13.91 6.32
N PRO A 231 -12.19 14.76 5.97
CA PRO A 231 -12.49 16.10 5.51
C PRO A 231 -13.27 16.07 4.18
N ARG A 232 -14.05 17.12 3.92
CA ARG A 232 -14.86 17.23 2.70
C ARG A 232 -14.01 17.04 1.46
N ASN A 233 -12.89 17.74 1.37
CA ASN A 233 -11.89 17.60 0.32
C ASN A 233 -10.75 16.74 0.84
N THR A 234 -10.52 15.59 0.22
CA THR A 234 -9.43 14.68 0.55
C THR A 234 -8.94 13.96 -0.70
N ILE A 235 -7.75 13.38 -0.62
CA ILE A 235 -7.13 12.67 -1.73
C ILE A 235 -7.46 11.17 -1.68
N LEU A 236 -7.68 10.57 -2.84
CA LEU A 236 -7.66 9.12 -3.01
C LEU A 236 -6.21 8.66 -2.92
N ILE A 237 -5.93 7.78 -2.00
CA ILE A 237 -4.65 7.11 -1.82
C ILE A 237 -4.72 5.79 -2.57
N GLU A 238 -3.75 5.53 -3.46
CA GLU A 238 -3.65 4.34 -4.29
C GLU A 238 -2.33 3.65 -4.02
N ASN A 239 -2.37 2.40 -3.55
CA ASN A 239 -1.17 1.67 -3.15
C ASN A 239 -0.80 0.59 -4.17
N PRO A 240 0.41 0.66 -4.76
CA PRO A 240 0.88 -0.24 -5.79
C PRO A 240 1.48 -1.52 -5.23
N VAL A 241 1.35 -2.61 -6.00
CA VAL A 241 2.08 -3.86 -5.83
C VAL A 241 2.79 -4.23 -7.12
N ALA A 242 4.04 -4.70 -7.02
CA ALA A 242 4.83 -5.11 -8.17
C ALA A 242 5.66 -6.37 -7.89
N ILE A 243 6.04 -7.08 -8.95
CA ILE A 243 6.93 -8.23 -8.90
C ILE A 243 8.34 -7.78 -9.27
N VAL A 244 9.33 -8.21 -8.49
CA VAL A 244 10.74 -7.97 -8.78
C VAL A 244 11.17 -8.86 -9.93
N SER A 245 11.72 -8.27 -10.99
CA SER A 245 11.99 -8.94 -12.28
C SER A 245 13.01 -10.07 -12.18
N LYS A 246 13.96 -9.98 -11.23
CA LYS A 246 15.03 -10.96 -11.03
C LYS A 246 14.66 -12.08 -10.04
N THR A 247 13.41 -12.14 -9.59
CA THR A 247 12.97 -13.23 -8.70
C THR A 247 13.15 -14.59 -9.37
N LYS A 248 13.67 -15.54 -8.62
CA LYS A 248 13.73 -16.96 -9.03
C LYS A 248 12.36 -17.64 -8.91
N ASN A 249 11.43 -17.03 -8.20
CA ASN A 249 10.11 -17.57 -7.83
C ASN A 249 8.98 -16.92 -8.64
N ILE A 250 9.22 -16.56 -9.90
CA ILE A 250 8.31 -15.76 -10.73
C ILE A 250 6.88 -16.32 -10.82
N ALA A 251 6.73 -17.64 -10.89
CA ALA A 251 5.41 -18.27 -10.95
C ALA A 251 4.62 -18.07 -9.66
N ALA A 252 5.25 -18.29 -8.50
CA ALA A 252 4.64 -18.08 -7.19
C ALA A 252 4.34 -16.58 -6.93
N ALA A 253 5.27 -15.69 -7.31
CA ALA A 253 5.07 -14.25 -7.20
C ALA A 253 3.88 -13.76 -8.05
N LYS A 254 3.76 -14.25 -9.30
CA LYS A 254 2.61 -13.96 -10.16
C LYS A 254 1.30 -14.49 -9.56
N ALA A 255 1.30 -15.72 -9.05
CA ALA A 255 0.14 -16.32 -8.42
C ALA A 255 -0.31 -15.49 -7.20
N PHE A 256 0.63 -15.08 -6.36
CA PHE A 256 0.34 -14.25 -5.18
C PHE A 256 -0.21 -12.87 -5.57
N VAL A 257 0.44 -12.15 -6.49
CA VAL A 257 -0.04 -10.83 -6.94
C VAL A 257 -1.40 -10.92 -7.63
N THR A 258 -1.67 -12.00 -8.37
CA THR A 258 -2.99 -12.27 -8.93
C THR A 258 -4.01 -12.51 -7.83
N TYR A 259 -3.66 -13.30 -6.81
CA TYR A 259 -4.53 -13.54 -5.65
C TYR A 259 -4.85 -12.26 -4.90
N LEU A 260 -3.89 -11.36 -4.68
CA LEU A 260 -4.11 -10.06 -4.01
C LEU A 260 -5.22 -9.23 -4.69
N ARG A 261 -5.40 -9.40 -6.00
CA ARG A 261 -6.46 -8.73 -6.78
C ARG A 261 -7.72 -9.59 -6.95
N SER A 262 -7.80 -10.76 -6.34
CA SER A 262 -9.02 -11.59 -6.36
C SER A 262 -10.10 -11.02 -5.43
N PRO A 263 -11.39 -11.32 -5.67
CA PRO A 263 -12.46 -10.91 -4.77
C PRO A 263 -12.21 -11.34 -3.31
N ALA A 264 -11.67 -12.54 -3.09
CA ALA A 264 -11.40 -13.07 -1.76
C ALA A 264 -10.35 -12.23 -1.01
N ALA A 265 -9.21 -11.93 -1.63
CA ALA A 265 -8.18 -11.09 -1.00
C ALA A 265 -8.64 -9.65 -0.82
N GLN A 266 -9.37 -9.10 -1.80
CA GLN A 266 -9.92 -7.76 -1.73
C GLN A 266 -10.94 -7.60 -0.60
N GLU A 267 -11.71 -8.64 -0.29
CA GLU A 267 -12.60 -8.66 0.86
C GLU A 267 -11.82 -8.65 2.19
N LEU A 268 -10.72 -9.40 2.29
CA LEU A 268 -9.83 -9.36 3.45
C LEU A 268 -9.18 -7.98 3.63
N PHE A 269 -8.76 -7.32 2.55
CA PHE A 269 -8.30 -5.92 2.63
C PHE A 269 -9.42 -5.00 3.14
N GLY A 270 -10.65 -5.12 2.63
CA GLY A 270 -11.79 -4.34 3.09
C GLY A 270 -12.09 -4.56 4.57
N GLN A 271 -12.00 -5.81 5.05
CA GLN A 271 -12.16 -6.15 6.47
C GLN A 271 -11.10 -5.50 7.37
N THR A 272 -9.93 -5.15 6.86
CA THR A 272 -8.89 -4.43 7.60
C THR A 272 -8.95 -2.90 7.43
N GLY A 273 -9.97 -2.40 6.71
CA GLY A 273 -10.22 -0.97 6.57
C GLY A 273 -9.74 -0.35 5.28
N TYR A 274 -9.06 -1.09 4.42
CA TYR A 274 -8.70 -0.63 3.08
C TYR A 274 -9.94 -0.54 2.19
N ARG A 275 -9.91 0.34 1.21
CA ARG A 275 -10.90 0.38 0.14
C ARG A 275 -10.47 -0.58 -0.98
N PRO A 276 -11.27 -1.63 -1.28
CA PRO A 276 -10.95 -2.56 -2.35
C PRO A 276 -10.90 -1.86 -3.72
N VAL A 277 -9.89 -2.22 -4.55
CA VAL A 277 -9.78 -1.71 -5.93
C VAL A 277 -10.83 -2.33 -6.86
N LEU A 278 -11.42 -3.47 -6.48
CA LEU A 278 -12.53 -4.09 -7.21
C LEU A 278 -13.85 -3.47 -6.78
N LYS A 279 -14.52 -2.74 -7.69
CA LYS A 279 -15.80 -2.07 -7.43
C LYS A 279 -16.88 -2.99 -6.87
N SER A 280 -16.97 -4.23 -7.37
CA SER A 280 -17.92 -5.24 -6.89
C SER A 280 -17.69 -5.65 -5.43
N VAL A 281 -16.43 -5.64 -4.98
CA VAL A 281 -16.09 -5.92 -3.58
C VAL A 281 -16.25 -4.65 -2.74
N ALA A 282 -15.80 -3.50 -3.24
CA ALA A 282 -15.94 -2.22 -2.55
C ALA A 282 -17.40 -1.90 -2.20
N ALA A 283 -18.35 -2.29 -3.05
CA ALA A 283 -19.80 -2.12 -2.81
C ALA A 283 -20.33 -2.88 -1.58
N LYS A 284 -19.61 -3.90 -1.10
CA LYS A 284 -19.96 -4.63 0.13
C LYS A 284 -19.66 -3.84 1.42
N PHE A 285 -18.82 -2.80 1.30
CA PHE A 285 -18.36 -1.98 2.42
C PHE A 285 -19.04 -0.60 2.36
N LYS A 286 -19.54 -0.13 3.51
CA LYS A 286 -20.23 1.17 3.60
C LYS A 286 -19.20 2.31 3.84
N TYR A 287 -18.42 2.64 2.80
CA TYR A 287 -17.56 3.81 2.89
C TYR A 287 -18.36 5.10 2.76
N PRO A 288 -18.08 6.11 3.59
CA PRO A 288 -18.75 7.40 3.48
C PRO A 288 -18.50 8.06 2.12
N SER A 289 -19.55 8.66 1.53
CA SER A 289 -19.43 9.44 0.30
C SER A 289 -18.47 10.61 0.46
N ARG A 290 -17.70 10.94 -0.58
CA ARG A 290 -16.71 12.03 -0.59
C ARG A 290 -16.86 12.88 -1.85
N PRO A 291 -17.81 13.83 -1.85
CA PRO A 291 -18.03 14.67 -3.03
C PRO A 291 -16.82 15.54 -3.39
N GLY A 292 -15.94 15.79 -2.42
CA GLY A 292 -14.68 16.50 -2.60
C GLY A 292 -13.46 15.63 -2.85
N LEU A 293 -13.63 14.31 -3.11
CA LEU A 293 -12.50 13.41 -3.41
C LEU A 293 -11.80 13.85 -4.70
N PHE A 294 -10.45 13.83 -4.67
CA PHE A 294 -9.60 14.07 -5.83
C PHE A 294 -8.46 13.07 -5.86
N THR A 295 -7.81 12.93 -7.00
CA THR A 295 -6.68 12.02 -7.21
C THR A 295 -5.37 12.80 -7.34
N ILE A 296 -4.25 12.11 -7.28
CA ILE A 296 -2.94 12.70 -7.52
C ILE A 296 -2.81 13.27 -8.93
N ASP A 297 -3.52 12.69 -9.90
CA ASP A 297 -3.55 13.12 -11.29
C ASP A 297 -4.48 14.32 -11.54
N ALA A 298 -5.14 14.84 -10.49
CA ALA A 298 -5.95 16.04 -10.63
C ALA A 298 -5.12 17.18 -11.24
N LYS A 299 -5.69 17.87 -12.25
CA LYS A 299 -4.99 18.91 -13.03
C LYS A 299 -4.29 19.97 -12.15
N PHE A 300 -4.84 20.26 -10.98
CA PHE A 300 -4.27 21.22 -10.04
C PHE A 300 -3.14 20.67 -9.17
N ILE A 301 -2.86 19.36 -9.23
CA ILE A 301 -1.72 18.68 -8.58
C ILE A 301 -0.67 18.33 -9.63
N GLY A 302 -1.04 17.63 -10.71
CA GLY A 302 -0.22 17.37 -11.88
C GLY A 302 0.43 15.99 -11.94
N GLY A 303 0.05 15.04 -11.07
CA GLY A 303 0.58 13.67 -11.06
C GLY A 303 1.91 13.55 -10.31
N TRP A 304 2.33 12.29 -10.08
CA TRP A 304 3.51 11.98 -9.27
C TRP A 304 4.80 12.57 -9.82
N ASP A 305 5.05 12.54 -11.13
CA ASP A 305 6.30 13.07 -11.71
C ASP A 305 6.50 14.54 -11.37
N GLN A 306 5.42 15.34 -11.44
CA GLN A 306 5.45 16.75 -11.06
C GLN A 306 5.57 16.92 -9.54
N VAL A 307 4.89 16.08 -8.77
CA VAL A 307 4.88 16.13 -7.30
C VAL A 307 6.26 15.79 -6.76
N GLU A 308 6.88 14.70 -7.21
CA GLU A 308 8.23 14.32 -6.77
C GLU A 308 9.25 15.44 -7.06
N SER A 309 9.27 15.96 -8.28
CA SER A 309 10.25 16.98 -8.67
C SER A 309 10.04 18.33 -7.97
N LYS A 310 8.78 18.72 -7.71
CA LYS A 310 8.44 20.03 -7.14
C LYS A 310 8.40 20.02 -5.61
N TRP A 311 7.89 18.92 -5.01
CA TRP A 311 7.61 18.88 -3.58
C TRP A 311 8.63 18.09 -2.77
N PHE A 312 9.09 16.94 -3.29
CA PHE A 312 9.85 15.97 -2.53
C PHE A 312 11.27 15.74 -3.03
N ASP A 313 11.74 16.50 -4.04
CA ASP A 313 13.16 16.50 -4.41
C ASP A 313 14.01 16.77 -3.16
N PRO A 314 14.96 15.88 -2.79
CA PRO A 314 15.66 15.96 -1.51
C PRO A 314 16.63 17.16 -1.39
N LYS A 315 16.88 17.87 -2.48
CA LYS A 315 17.79 19.04 -2.51
C LYS A 315 17.05 20.36 -2.59
N LYS A 316 15.97 20.41 -3.39
CA LYS A 316 15.30 21.67 -3.78
C LYS A 316 13.77 21.60 -3.73
N GLY A 317 13.22 20.50 -3.21
CA GLY A 317 11.76 20.35 -3.07
C GLY A 317 11.17 21.34 -2.08
N ILE A 318 9.89 21.72 -2.28
CA ILE A 318 9.17 22.63 -1.38
C ILE A 318 9.21 22.13 0.06
N MET A 319 9.16 20.82 0.28
CA MET A 319 9.19 20.26 1.63
C MET A 319 10.55 20.42 2.31
N VAL A 320 11.66 20.47 1.58
CA VAL A 320 12.98 20.77 2.15
C VAL A 320 12.98 22.18 2.78
N ASP A 321 12.39 23.16 2.08
CA ASP A 321 12.31 24.52 2.58
C ASP A 321 11.34 24.64 3.77
N ILE A 322 10.23 23.93 3.74
CA ILE A 322 9.27 23.88 4.86
C ILE A 322 9.91 23.25 6.09
N GLU A 323 10.57 22.08 5.95
CA GLU A 323 11.23 21.40 7.08
C GLU A 323 12.33 22.28 7.72
N ARG A 324 13.14 22.95 6.90
CA ARG A 324 14.13 23.91 7.42
C ARG A 324 13.50 25.03 8.22
N GLN A 325 12.36 25.56 7.78
CA GLN A 325 11.65 26.65 8.49
C GLN A 325 11.03 26.21 9.81
N VAL A 326 10.67 24.94 9.95
CA VAL A 326 10.05 24.39 11.17
C VAL A 326 11.01 23.58 12.04
N GLY A 327 12.26 23.45 11.63
CA GLY A 327 13.28 22.67 12.37
C GLY A 327 13.11 21.16 12.24
N GLY A 328 12.45 20.69 11.19
CA GLY A 328 12.25 19.27 10.90
C GLY A 328 13.44 18.63 10.17
N SER A 329 13.39 17.28 10.03
CA SER A 329 14.43 16.50 9.35
C SER A 329 14.12 16.33 7.86
N THR A 330 15.13 16.47 7.04
CA THR A 330 15.07 16.23 5.58
C THR A 330 15.64 14.86 5.15
N GLY A 331 15.89 13.97 6.07
CA GLY A 331 16.41 12.63 5.83
C GLY A 331 17.49 12.21 6.80
#